data_83e3be7ba2474e4463f8e4f625eaa31a
#
_entry.id   83e3be7ba2474e4463f8e4f625eaa31a
#
_cell.length_a   1.000
_cell.length_b   1.000
_cell.length_c   1.000
_cell.angle_alpha   90.00
_cell.angle_beta   90.00
_cell.angle_gamma   90.00
#
_symmetry.space_group_name_H-M   'P 1'
#
loop_
_entity.id
_entity.type
_entity.pdbx_description
1 polymer ?
#
loop_
_entity_poly.entity_id
_entity_poly.type
_entity_poly.pdbx_seq_one_letter_code
_entity_poly.pdbx_strand_id
1 'polypeptide(L)'
;DRSVSRGLGDVYKRQIMDYSIRDAKEAGFNKVVFIIRKDIFEEFEEIIGSRIKDQIDVEYVFQELDDLPEGFEVPEGRTKPWGTGQAVLCCKDVVKEPFVIINADDYYGKEAFVKLHDFLVSGEDLGREFTMGMAGFILKNTLSDNGTVTRGVSVVDENGLLSQVHETTGIMMGEDGKIKCDLPDVQEWISPEDKVSMNMWAAYPEFLEFLAEDFKTFLSEVEEGDLKKEYLLPNIVDKLLKEGRANVKVLETQDRWFGVTLSLIHI
;
A
#
# COMPACT_ATOMS: atom_id res chain seq x y z
N ASP A 1 -28.25 -14.99 -2.23
CA ASP A 1 -27.77 -14.19 -1.08
C ASP A 1 -26.40 -13.55 -1.24
N ARG A 2 -25.87 -13.57 -2.47
CA ARG A 2 -24.62 -12.86 -2.81
C ARG A 2 -24.77 -11.33 -2.79
N SER A 3 -25.99 -10.80 -2.91
CA SER A 3 -26.24 -9.35 -2.89
C SER A 3 -26.17 -8.76 -1.48
N VAL A 4 -26.62 -9.48 -0.46
CA VAL A 4 -26.60 -9.03 0.95
C VAL A 4 -25.19 -9.06 1.49
N SER A 5 -24.39 -10.07 1.16
CA SER A 5 -22.99 -10.16 1.61
C SER A 5 -22.11 -9.08 0.96
N ARG A 6 -22.35 -8.73 -0.31
CA ARG A 6 -21.67 -7.59 -0.96
C ARG A 6 -22.01 -6.27 -0.28
N GLY A 7 -23.28 -6.00 0.03
CA GLY A 7 -23.69 -4.77 0.70
C GLY A 7 -23.08 -4.57 2.08
N LEU A 8 -22.96 -5.63 2.90
CA LEU A 8 -22.31 -5.56 4.22
C LEU A 8 -20.79 -5.30 4.08
N GLY A 9 -20.10 -6.00 3.18
CA GLY A 9 -18.67 -5.76 2.92
C GLY A 9 -18.40 -4.32 2.49
N ASP A 10 -19.25 -3.75 1.66
CA ASP A 10 -19.13 -2.37 1.20
C ASP A 10 -19.37 -1.36 2.34
N VAL A 11 -20.28 -1.63 3.28
CA VAL A 11 -20.51 -0.77 4.46
C VAL A 11 -19.26 -0.76 5.36
N TYR A 12 -18.65 -1.92 5.64
CA TYR A 12 -17.43 -1.99 6.47
C TYR A 12 -16.24 -1.31 5.81
N LYS A 13 -16.03 -1.51 4.51
CA LYS A 13 -14.96 -0.82 3.76
C LYS A 13 -15.13 0.69 3.79
N ARG A 14 -16.35 1.20 3.67
CA ARG A 14 -16.65 2.64 3.79
C ARG A 14 -16.29 3.16 5.17
N GLN A 15 -16.60 2.44 6.24
CA GLN A 15 -16.27 2.85 7.61
C GLN A 15 -14.75 2.87 7.84
N ILE A 16 -14.01 1.89 7.33
CA ILE A 16 -12.55 1.83 7.45
C ILE A 16 -11.90 3.02 6.74
N MET A 17 -12.33 3.34 5.53
CA MET A 17 -11.85 4.50 4.79
C MET A 17 -12.09 5.81 5.54
N ASP A 18 -13.31 5.98 6.12
CA ASP A 18 -13.63 7.15 6.92
C ASP A 18 -12.70 7.29 8.14
N TYR A 19 -12.34 6.18 8.80
CA TYR A 19 -11.39 6.18 9.90
C TYR A 19 -9.98 6.54 9.44
N SER A 20 -9.48 5.94 8.36
CA SER A 20 -8.17 6.23 7.81
C SER A 20 -8.03 7.71 7.40
N ILE A 21 -9.05 8.28 6.76
CA ILE A 21 -9.07 9.69 6.36
C ILE A 21 -9.09 10.62 7.59
N ARG A 22 -9.90 10.29 8.59
CA ARG A 22 -9.92 11.06 9.84
C ARG A 22 -8.55 11.05 10.52
N ASP A 23 -7.95 9.86 10.66
CA ASP A 23 -6.66 9.70 11.31
C ASP A 23 -5.54 10.41 10.53
N ALA A 24 -5.57 10.35 9.18
CA ALA A 24 -4.67 11.12 8.33
C ALA A 24 -4.84 12.65 8.52
N LYS A 25 -6.09 13.15 8.53
CA LYS A 25 -6.37 14.57 8.78
C LYS A 25 -5.88 15.02 10.16
N GLU A 26 -6.13 14.23 11.21
CA GLU A 26 -5.67 14.51 12.56
C GLU A 26 -4.14 14.48 12.68
N ALA A 27 -3.46 13.71 11.84
CA ALA A 27 -2.01 13.69 11.73
C ALA A 27 -1.42 14.90 11.00
N GLY A 28 -2.25 15.66 10.25
CA GLY A 28 -1.83 16.87 9.53
C GLY A 28 -1.93 16.82 8.02
N PHE A 29 -2.35 15.70 7.43
CA PHE A 29 -2.63 15.63 6.00
C PHE A 29 -3.84 16.48 5.63
N ASN A 30 -3.76 17.21 4.52
CA ASN A 30 -4.75 18.21 4.12
C ASN A 30 -5.51 17.83 2.85
N LYS A 31 -5.10 16.79 2.14
CA LYS A 31 -5.69 16.32 0.89
C LYS A 31 -5.75 14.80 0.82
N VAL A 32 -6.81 14.28 0.21
CA VAL A 32 -6.96 12.87 -0.17
C VAL A 32 -7.13 12.78 -1.68
N VAL A 33 -6.37 11.90 -2.31
CA VAL A 33 -6.52 11.55 -3.72
C VAL A 33 -7.02 10.12 -3.82
N PHE A 34 -8.23 9.94 -4.33
CA PHE A 34 -8.79 8.63 -4.57
C PHE A 34 -8.38 8.11 -5.94
N ILE A 35 -7.80 6.93 -5.96
CA ILE A 35 -7.46 6.20 -7.18
C ILE A 35 -8.55 5.17 -7.40
N ILE A 36 -9.40 5.39 -8.39
CA ILE A 36 -10.58 4.56 -8.68
C ILE A 36 -10.69 4.28 -10.18
N ARG A 37 -11.57 3.36 -10.55
CA ARG A 37 -11.96 3.20 -11.95
C ARG A 37 -13.03 4.23 -12.31
N LYS A 38 -13.00 4.67 -13.54
CA LYS A 38 -13.93 5.69 -14.05
C LYS A 38 -15.39 5.26 -14.02
N ASP A 39 -15.64 3.96 -14.22
CA ASP A 39 -17.01 3.39 -14.25
C ASP A 39 -17.72 3.41 -12.89
N ILE A 40 -16.98 3.51 -11.78
CA ILE A 40 -17.56 3.59 -10.42
C ILE A 40 -17.60 5.02 -9.85
N PHE A 41 -17.11 6.01 -10.58
CA PHE A 41 -16.90 7.36 -10.06
C PHE A 41 -18.17 8.02 -9.53
N GLU A 42 -19.28 7.97 -10.29
CA GLU A 42 -20.52 8.64 -9.90
C GLU A 42 -21.08 8.06 -8.60
N GLU A 43 -21.12 6.73 -8.49
CA GLU A 43 -21.57 6.04 -7.27
C GLU A 43 -20.61 6.32 -6.08
N PHE A 44 -19.31 6.32 -6.33
CA PHE A 44 -18.30 6.58 -5.30
C PHE A 44 -18.40 8.01 -4.79
N GLU A 45 -18.55 9.00 -5.68
CA GLU A 45 -18.71 10.41 -5.32
C GLU A 45 -20.00 10.65 -4.52
N GLU A 46 -21.12 10.06 -4.93
CA GLU A 46 -22.39 10.19 -4.21
C GLU A 46 -22.30 9.61 -2.80
N ILE A 47 -21.71 8.43 -2.64
CA ILE A 47 -21.75 7.69 -1.39
C ILE A 47 -20.62 8.07 -0.43
N ILE A 48 -19.43 8.32 -0.95
CA ILE A 48 -18.20 8.54 -0.17
C ILE A 48 -17.72 9.98 -0.30
N GLY A 49 -17.48 10.43 -1.52
CA GLY A 49 -16.90 11.73 -1.79
C GLY A 49 -17.70 12.87 -1.19
N SER A 50 -19.03 12.84 -1.32
CA SER A 50 -19.93 13.87 -0.77
C SER A 50 -19.79 14.06 0.75
N ARG A 51 -19.43 13.02 1.50
CA ARG A 51 -19.25 13.08 2.96
C ARG A 51 -17.86 13.55 3.37
N ILE A 52 -16.86 13.28 2.54
CA ILE A 52 -15.45 13.50 2.86
C ILE A 52 -15.02 14.90 2.46
N LYS A 53 -15.51 15.43 1.34
CA LYS A 53 -15.13 16.77 0.84
C LYS A 53 -15.41 17.93 1.79
N ASP A 54 -16.35 17.76 2.73
CA ASP A 54 -16.60 18.76 3.78
C ASP A 54 -15.57 18.70 4.92
N GLN A 55 -14.72 17.67 4.93
CA GLN A 55 -13.75 17.42 5.98
C GLN A 55 -12.30 17.66 5.54
N ILE A 56 -11.98 17.35 4.29
CA ILE A 56 -10.64 17.43 3.73
C ILE A 56 -10.74 17.67 2.21
N ASP A 57 -9.72 18.26 1.59
CA ASP A 57 -9.67 18.41 0.15
C ASP A 57 -9.62 17.03 -0.54
N VAL A 58 -10.47 16.85 -1.56
CA VAL A 58 -10.62 15.59 -2.27
C VAL A 58 -10.35 15.77 -3.75
N GLU A 59 -9.48 14.94 -4.29
CA GLU A 59 -9.27 14.78 -5.73
C GLU A 59 -9.47 13.33 -6.16
N TYR A 60 -9.72 13.11 -7.44
CA TYR A 60 -9.90 11.80 -8.04
C TYR A 60 -8.95 11.62 -9.21
N VAL A 61 -8.33 10.47 -9.28
CA VAL A 61 -7.60 10.00 -10.45
C VAL A 61 -8.13 8.64 -10.86
N PHE A 62 -8.00 8.33 -12.13
CA PHE A 62 -8.57 7.13 -12.69
C PHE A 62 -7.48 6.15 -13.10
N GLN A 63 -7.58 4.94 -12.60
CA GLN A 63 -6.75 3.83 -13.06
C GLN A 63 -7.52 3.07 -14.13
N GLU A 64 -7.14 3.29 -15.39
CA GLU A 64 -7.74 2.59 -16.52
C GLU A 64 -6.73 1.64 -17.16
N LEU A 65 -7.24 0.58 -17.80
CA LEU A 65 -6.40 -0.44 -18.40
C LEU A 65 -5.65 0.08 -19.65
N ASP A 66 -6.27 1.00 -20.36
CA ASP A 66 -5.81 1.63 -21.59
C ASP A 66 -5.05 2.96 -21.39
N ASP A 67 -4.92 3.39 -20.13
CA ASP A 67 -4.07 4.54 -19.78
C ASP A 67 -2.59 4.11 -19.78
N LEU A 68 -2.02 4.03 -20.99
CA LEU A 68 -0.67 3.58 -21.26
C LEU A 68 0.18 4.67 -21.91
N PRO A 69 1.49 4.65 -21.70
CA PRO A 69 2.42 5.55 -22.40
C PRO A 69 2.35 5.33 -23.92
N GLU A 70 2.71 6.38 -24.68
CA GLU A 70 2.78 6.30 -26.14
C GLU A 70 3.66 5.13 -26.62
N GLY A 71 3.13 4.36 -27.58
CA GLY A 71 3.81 3.20 -28.15
C GLY A 71 3.48 1.86 -27.48
N PHE A 72 2.64 1.86 -26.46
CA PHE A 72 2.14 0.63 -25.82
C PHE A 72 0.64 0.47 -26.04
N GLU A 73 0.22 -0.78 -26.17
CA GLU A 73 -1.19 -1.17 -26.33
C GLU A 73 -1.57 -2.23 -25.30
N VAL A 74 -2.85 -2.28 -24.94
CA VAL A 74 -3.37 -3.30 -24.04
C VAL A 74 -3.32 -4.66 -24.75
N PRO A 75 -2.67 -5.69 -24.18
CA PRO A 75 -2.65 -7.03 -24.76
C PRO A 75 -4.07 -7.56 -24.94
N GLU A 76 -4.34 -8.21 -26.07
CA GLU A 76 -5.64 -8.80 -26.36
C GLU A 76 -6.05 -9.80 -25.27
N GLY A 77 -7.25 -9.62 -24.72
CA GLY A 77 -7.79 -10.46 -23.64
C GLY A 77 -7.35 -10.06 -22.21
N ARG A 78 -6.51 -9.05 -22.05
CA ARG A 78 -6.16 -8.56 -20.71
C ARG A 78 -7.34 -7.80 -20.08
N THR A 79 -7.74 -8.22 -18.90
CA THR A 79 -8.78 -7.56 -18.07
C THR A 79 -8.23 -7.15 -16.70
N LYS A 80 -7.03 -7.62 -16.34
CA LYS A 80 -6.40 -7.35 -15.04
C LYS A 80 -5.75 -5.97 -15.06
N PRO A 81 -6.00 -5.10 -14.04
CA PRO A 81 -5.28 -3.83 -13.89
C PRO A 81 -3.76 -4.03 -13.84
N TRP A 82 -3.01 -2.99 -14.14
CA TRP A 82 -1.55 -3.06 -14.20
C TRP A 82 -0.87 -3.13 -12.84
N GLY A 83 -1.61 -2.95 -11.75
CA GLY A 83 -1.10 -3.10 -10.38
C GLY A 83 -0.98 -1.79 -9.61
N THR A 84 -0.52 -1.88 -8.36
CA THR A 84 -0.49 -0.76 -7.41
C THR A 84 0.52 0.34 -7.80
N GLY A 85 1.60 -0.01 -8.49
CA GLY A 85 2.55 1.00 -8.98
C GLY A 85 1.95 1.89 -10.07
N GLN A 86 1.19 1.30 -11.02
CA GLN A 86 0.49 2.10 -12.04
C GLN A 86 -0.66 2.91 -11.41
N ALA A 87 -1.34 2.38 -10.41
CA ALA A 87 -2.34 3.15 -9.66
C ALA A 87 -1.72 4.43 -9.06
N VAL A 88 -0.58 4.31 -8.37
CA VAL A 88 0.14 5.47 -7.80
C VAL A 88 0.63 6.41 -8.90
N LEU A 89 1.09 5.89 -10.04
CA LEU A 89 1.50 6.70 -11.18
C LEU A 89 0.37 7.61 -11.70
N CYS A 90 -0.88 7.18 -11.66
CA CYS A 90 -2.02 8.02 -12.06
C CYS A 90 -2.13 9.33 -11.25
N CYS A 91 -1.48 9.40 -10.08
CA CYS A 91 -1.46 10.62 -9.25
C CYS A 91 -0.45 11.68 -9.72
N LYS A 92 0.41 11.39 -10.70
CA LYS A 92 1.54 12.24 -11.11
C LYS A 92 1.17 13.69 -11.39
N ASP A 93 0.05 13.94 -12.03
CA ASP A 93 -0.35 15.28 -12.42
C ASP A 93 -1.03 16.08 -11.32
N VAL A 94 -1.57 15.41 -10.29
CA VAL A 94 -2.33 16.02 -9.20
C VAL A 94 -1.56 16.09 -7.88
N VAL A 95 -0.63 15.17 -7.62
CA VAL A 95 0.18 15.15 -6.39
C VAL A 95 1.52 15.86 -6.63
N LYS A 96 1.70 17.01 -6.00
CA LYS A 96 2.90 17.87 -6.13
C LYS A 96 3.60 18.10 -4.78
N GLU A 97 3.09 17.50 -3.72
CA GLU A 97 3.57 17.61 -2.35
C GLU A 97 3.93 16.21 -1.81
N PRO A 98 4.70 16.11 -0.72
CA PRO A 98 4.97 14.82 -0.06
C PRO A 98 3.67 14.10 0.29
N PHE A 99 3.63 12.79 0.12
CA PHE A 99 2.40 12.01 0.22
C PHE A 99 2.59 10.64 0.87
N VAL A 100 1.49 10.09 1.36
CA VAL A 100 1.42 8.71 1.87
C VAL A 100 0.49 7.90 0.99
N ILE A 101 0.90 6.67 0.70
CA ILE A 101 0.13 5.68 -0.05
C ILE A 101 -0.46 4.68 0.95
N ILE A 102 -1.75 4.41 0.84
CA ILE A 102 -2.47 3.40 1.63
C ILE A 102 -3.43 2.60 0.77
N ASN A 103 -3.80 1.42 1.23
CA ASN A 103 -4.93 0.67 0.67
C ASN A 103 -6.25 1.19 1.26
N ALA A 104 -7.28 1.31 0.44
CA ALA A 104 -8.56 1.87 0.85
C ALA A 104 -9.40 0.95 1.77
N ASP A 105 -9.08 -0.35 1.81
CA ASP A 105 -9.77 -1.38 2.57
C ASP A 105 -9.00 -1.85 3.82
N ASP A 106 -7.92 -1.14 4.16
CA ASP A 106 -7.09 -1.39 5.33
C ASP A 106 -7.23 -0.29 6.37
N TYR A 107 -7.20 -0.67 7.64
CA TYR A 107 -7.07 0.23 8.78
C TYR A 107 -5.66 0.18 9.35
N TYR A 108 -5.03 1.34 9.42
CA TYR A 108 -3.62 1.47 9.79
C TYR A 108 -3.37 2.01 11.19
N GLY A 109 -4.41 2.59 11.83
CA GLY A 109 -4.25 3.28 13.10
C GLY A 109 -3.68 4.68 12.97
N LYS A 110 -3.80 5.45 14.04
CA LYS A 110 -3.44 6.87 14.05
C LYS A 110 -1.94 7.13 14.14
N GLU A 111 -1.21 6.31 14.93
CA GLU A 111 0.22 6.50 15.17
C GLU A 111 1.01 6.37 13.86
N ALA A 112 0.63 5.42 13.00
CA ALA A 112 1.27 5.24 11.70
C ALA A 112 1.18 6.51 10.83
N PHE A 113 0.02 7.16 10.77
CA PHE A 113 -0.14 8.42 10.02
C PHE A 113 0.70 9.56 10.63
N VAL A 114 0.71 9.70 11.95
CA VAL A 114 1.50 10.74 12.62
C VAL A 114 2.98 10.56 12.33
N LYS A 115 3.51 9.36 12.46
CA LYS A 115 4.94 9.08 12.21
C LYS A 115 5.36 9.33 10.76
N LEU A 116 4.52 8.92 9.80
CA LEU A 116 4.82 9.17 8.39
C LEU A 116 4.68 10.66 8.03
N HIS A 117 3.70 11.36 8.60
CA HIS A 117 3.56 12.81 8.43
C HIS A 117 4.79 13.56 8.97
N ASP A 118 5.19 13.26 10.21
CA ASP A 118 6.34 13.90 10.85
C ASP A 118 7.64 13.65 10.07
N PHE A 119 7.81 12.43 9.55
CA PHE A 119 8.93 12.08 8.67
C PHE A 119 8.93 12.94 7.40
N LEU A 120 7.79 13.05 6.69
CA LEU A 120 7.68 13.85 5.48
C LEU A 120 7.94 15.34 5.73
N VAL A 121 7.37 15.89 6.81
CA VAL A 121 7.53 17.30 7.20
C VAL A 121 8.95 17.61 7.66
N SER A 122 9.64 16.64 8.24
CA SER A 122 11.05 16.83 8.67
C SER A 122 11.98 17.14 7.50
N GLY A 123 11.64 16.66 6.28
CA GLY A 123 12.49 16.81 5.11
C GLY A 123 13.84 16.09 5.26
N GLU A 124 13.90 15.04 6.11
CA GLU A 124 15.12 14.26 6.33
C GLU A 124 15.62 13.67 5.00
N ASP A 125 16.85 13.96 4.63
CA ASP A 125 17.52 13.37 3.49
C ASP A 125 18.27 12.12 3.94
N LEU A 126 17.90 10.97 3.38
CA LEU A 126 18.52 9.68 3.69
C LEU A 126 19.74 9.38 2.80
N GLY A 127 20.20 10.35 1.99
CA GLY A 127 21.46 10.25 1.23
C GLY A 127 21.41 9.37 0.00
N ARG A 128 20.21 9.16 -0.58
CA ARG A 128 19.99 8.47 -1.86
C ARG A 128 19.08 9.30 -2.74
N GLU A 129 18.98 8.88 -4.02
CA GLU A 129 18.12 9.53 -5.01
C GLU A 129 16.67 9.64 -4.52
N PHE A 130 16.16 8.55 -3.91
CA PHE A 130 14.82 8.51 -3.33
C PHE A 130 14.89 8.32 -1.82
N THR A 131 14.35 9.27 -1.09
CA THR A 131 14.07 9.18 0.34
C THR A 131 12.63 8.75 0.53
N MET A 132 12.40 7.63 1.21
CA MET A 132 11.07 7.07 1.46
C MET A 132 10.89 6.70 2.93
N GLY A 133 9.64 6.60 3.36
CA GLY A 133 9.24 6.05 4.65
C GLY A 133 8.33 4.84 4.49
N MET A 134 8.35 3.94 5.44
CA MET A 134 7.43 2.82 5.53
C MET A 134 6.93 2.69 6.97
N ALA A 135 5.61 2.56 7.15
CA ALA A 135 5.09 2.18 8.46
C ALA A 135 5.44 0.71 8.73
N GLY A 136 6.25 0.49 9.77
CA GLY A 136 6.66 -0.83 10.22
C GLY A 136 5.74 -1.31 11.34
N PHE A 137 4.77 -2.17 11.01
CA PHE A 137 3.85 -2.75 11.99
C PHE A 137 4.52 -3.91 12.69
N ILE A 138 4.29 -4.04 14.01
CA ILE A 138 4.77 -5.19 14.76
C ILE A 138 3.97 -6.42 14.34
N LEU A 139 4.65 -7.48 13.93
CA LEU A 139 4.05 -8.67 13.33
C LEU A 139 2.88 -9.22 14.16
N LYS A 140 3.04 -9.38 15.47
CA LYS A 140 1.98 -9.88 16.36
C LYS A 140 0.70 -9.04 16.34
N ASN A 141 0.80 -7.74 16.01
CA ASN A 141 -0.34 -6.82 15.92
C ASN A 141 -1.07 -6.91 14.57
N THR A 142 -0.59 -7.75 13.65
CA THR A 142 -1.16 -7.94 12.31
C THR A 142 -1.66 -9.37 12.06
N LEU A 143 -1.56 -10.24 13.06
CA LEU A 143 -2.01 -11.63 12.96
C LEU A 143 -3.52 -11.74 12.98
N SER A 144 -4.03 -12.85 12.46
CA SER A 144 -5.45 -13.20 12.48
C SER A 144 -5.70 -14.29 13.50
N ASP A 145 -6.81 -14.17 14.25
CA ASP A 145 -7.28 -15.24 15.13
C ASP A 145 -7.90 -16.42 14.35
N ASN A 146 -8.18 -16.23 13.05
CA ASN A 146 -8.93 -17.17 12.21
C ASN A 146 -8.09 -17.82 11.10
N GLY A 147 -6.79 -17.99 11.31
CA GLY A 147 -5.93 -18.68 10.34
C GLY A 147 -4.61 -17.96 10.07
N THR A 148 -3.91 -18.44 9.05
CA THR A 148 -2.62 -17.88 8.65
C THR A 148 -2.77 -16.59 7.86
N VAL A 149 -1.74 -15.77 7.89
CA VAL A 149 -1.65 -14.52 7.12
C VAL A 149 -0.40 -14.50 6.23
N THR A 150 -0.42 -13.64 5.21
CA THR A 150 0.76 -13.32 4.38
C THR A 150 1.22 -11.90 4.71
N ARG A 151 2.52 -11.71 4.96
CA ARG A 151 3.09 -10.41 5.30
C ARG A 151 4.46 -10.20 4.64
N GLY A 152 4.76 -8.95 4.31
CA GLY A 152 6.12 -8.53 3.94
C GLY A 152 6.98 -8.36 5.19
N VAL A 153 7.63 -9.44 5.63
CA VAL A 153 8.53 -9.40 6.80
C VAL A 153 9.77 -8.61 6.46
N SER A 154 10.03 -7.54 7.22
CA SER A 154 11.03 -6.53 6.92
C SER A 154 12.32 -6.76 7.70
N VAL A 155 13.44 -6.75 7.01
CA VAL A 155 14.77 -6.71 7.62
C VAL A 155 15.20 -5.25 7.70
N VAL A 156 15.49 -4.78 8.92
CA VAL A 156 15.84 -3.39 9.20
C VAL A 156 17.27 -3.33 9.74
N ASP A 157 18.06 -2.43 9.21
CA ASP A 157 19.43 -2.24 9.65
C ASP A 157 19.53 -1.46 10.99
N GLU A 158 20.76 -1.28 11.50
CA GLU A 158 21.05 -0.56 12.75
C GLU A 158 20.69 0.94 12.70
N ASN A 159 20.50 1.51 11.50
CA ASN A 159 20.11 2.90 11.30
C ASN A 159 18.58 3.05 11.14
N GLY A 160 17.82 1.95 11.22
CA GLY A 160 16.39 1.93 11.02
C GLY A 160 15.98 1.96 9.55
N LEU A 161 16.89 1.63 8.63
CA LEU A 161 16.62 1.59 7.20
C LEU A 161 16.23 0.17 6.77
N LEU A 162 15.27 0.12 5.87
CA LEU A 162 14.82 -1.13 5.25
C LEU A 162 15.92 -1.69 4.34
N SER A 163 16.35 -2.91 4.59
CA SER A 163 17.31 -3.62 3.74
C SER A 163 16.67 -4.65 2.84
N GLN A 164 15.64 -5.34 3.33
CA GLN A 164 14.92 -6.36 2.57
C GLN A 164 13.48 -6.49 3.05
N VAL A 165 12.61 -6.98 2.17
CA VAL A 165 11.25 -7.43 2.49
C VAL A 165 11.09 -8.87 2.00
N HIS A 166 10.70 -9.76 2.89
CA HIS A 166 10.39 -11.16 2.57
C HIS A 166 8.89 -11.36 2.56
N GLU A 167 8.30 -11.50 1.37
CA GLU A 167 6.88 -11.86 1.26
C GLU A 167 6.69 -13.28 1.80
N THR A 168 6.13 -13.36 3.00
CA THR A 168 6.07 -14.60 3.78
C THR A 168 4.63 -15.03 3.98
N THR A 169 4.33 -16.25 3.57
CA THR A 169 3.01 -16.89 3.71
C THR A 169 2.94 -17.81 4.93
N GLY A 170 1.72 -18.23 5.28
CA GLY A 170 1.52 -19.19 6.34
C GLY A 170 1.85 -18.69 7.75
N ILE A 171 1.93 -17.35 7.94
CA ILE A 171 2.30 -16.78 9.23
C ILE A 171 1.16 -16.94 10.24
N MET A 172 1.49 -17.52 11.37
CA MET A 172 0.58 -17.65 12.52
C MET A 172 1.34 -17.70 13.84
N MET A 173 0.63 -17.41 14.94
CA MET A 173 1.15 -17.65 16.29
C MET A 173 1.01 -19.12 16.64
N GLY A 174 2.11 -19.77 17.00
CA GLY A 174 2.09 -21.14 17.54
C GLY A 174 1.64 -21.18 19.00
N GLU A 175 1.24 -22.36 19.46
CA GLU A 175 0.85 -22.59 20.87
C GLU A 175 1.99 -22.32 21.86
N ASP A 176 3.22 -22.44 21.39
CA ASP A 176 4.45 -22.14 22.13
C ASP A 176 4.81 -20.64 22.18
N GLY A 177 3.95 -19.78 21.61
CA GLY A 177 4.17 -18.34 21.52
C GLY A 177 5.20 -17.91 20.47
N LYS A 178 5.64 -18.81 19.60
CA LYS A 178 6.55 -18.52 18.49
C LYS A 178 5.78 -18.36 17.18
N ILE A 179 6.33 -17.58 16.28
CA ILE A 179 5.78 -17.46 14.93
C ILE A 179 6.12 -18.71 14.12
N LYS A 180 5.13 -19.19 13.36
CA LYS A 180 5.29 -20.21 12.32
C LYS A 180 5.01 -19.57 10.96
N CYS A 181 5.72 -20.00 9.93
CA CYS A 181 5.52 -19.57 8.54
C CYS A 181 5.97 -20.65 7.56
N ASP A 182 5.58 -20.47 6.28
CA ASP A 182 5.90 -21.45 5.22
C ASP A 182 7.30 -21.26 4.60
N LEU A 183 8.00 -20.17 4.94
CA LEU A 183 9.30 -19.83 4.35
C LEU A 183 10.42 -20.29 5.29
N PRO A 184 11.17 -21.38 4.98
CA PRO A 184 12.14 -21.97 5.89
C PRO A 184 13.21 -20.99 6.37
N ASP A 185 13.77 -20.20 5.45
CA ASP A 185 14.83 -19.24 5.76
C ASP A 185 14.35 -18.14 6.72
N VAL A 186 13.10 -17.71 6.60
CA VAL A 186 12.48 -16.72 7.49
C VAL A 186 12.11 -17.37 8.83
N GLN A 187 11.65 -18.62 8.81
CA GLN A 187 11.27 -19.38 10.01
C GLN A 187 12.41 -19.48 11.03
N GLU A 188 13.67 -19.45 10.59
CA GLU A 188 14.84 -19.56 11.47
C GLU A 188 15.00 -18.34 12.40
N TRP A 189 14.53 -17.16 11.97
CA TRP A 189 14.77 -15.91 12.70
C TRP A 189 13.51 -15.11 13.02
N ILE A 190 12.36 -15.40 12.40
CA ILE A 190 11.13 -14.62 12.57
C ILE A 190 10.66 -14.59 14.03
N SER A 191 10.29 -13.40 14.47
CA SER A 191 9.86 -13.09 15.83
C SER A 191 8.53 -12.35 15.83
N PRO A 192 7.69 -12.48 16.88
CA PRO A 192 6.47 -11.69 17.06
C PRO A 192 6.71 -10.16 17.04
N GLU A 193 7.93 -9.72 17.37
CA GLU A 193 8.32 -8.31 17.46
C GLU A 193 8.91 -7.75 16.14
N ASP A 194 9.06 -8.59 15.12
CA ASP A 194 9.57 -8.14 13.83
C ASP A 194 8.62 -7.16 13.16
N LYS A 195 9.16 -6.32 12.30
CA LYS A 195 8.40 -5.33 11.54
C LYS A 195 7.93 -5.94 10.24
N VAL A 196 6.69 -5.64 9.90
CA VAL A 196 6.10 -6.04 8.62
C VAL A 196 5.57 -4.84 7.87
N SER A 197 5.70 -4.89 6.56
CA SER A 197 5.05 -3.97 5.65
C SER A 197 3.57 -4.34 5.49
N MET A 198 2.72 -3.35 5.66
CA MET A 198 1.29 -3.43 5.37
C MET A 198 0.92 -2.52 4.19
N ASN A 199 1.88 -2.27 3.31
CA ASN A 199 1.73 -1.45 2.12
C ASN A 199 1.37 0.03 2.40
N MET A 200 1.89 0.57 3.51
CA MET A 200 1.77 1.97 3.87
C MET A 200 3.12 2.67 3.70
N TRP A 201 3.23 3.51 2.68
CA TRP A 201 4.47 4.12 2.22
C TRP A 201 4.38 5.63 2.17
N ALA A 202 5.46 6.31 2.57
CA ALA A 202 5.64 7.75 2.41
C ALA A 202 6.67 8.03 1.32
N ALA A 203 6.39 8.99 0.45
CA ALA A 203 7.25 9.37 -0.65
C ALA A 203 7.14 10.86 -0.99
N TYR A 204 8.03 11.32 -1.86
CA TYR A 204 8.06 12.66 -2.41
C TYR A 204 7.69 12.64 -3.91
N PRO A 205 7.28 13.77 -4.50
CA PRO A 205 6.79 13.83 -5.88
C PRO A 205 7.74 13.26 -6.93
N GLU A 206 9.05 13.30 -6.69
CA GLU A 206 10.09 12.77 -7.59
C GLU A 206 9.92 11.27 -7.84
N PHE A 207 9.33 10.55 -6.88
CA PHE A 207 9.00 9.14 -7.03
C PHE A 207 7.95 8.91 -8.11
N LEU A 208 6.98 9.82 -8.31
CA LEU A 208 5.98 9.73 -9.37
C LEU A 208 6.61 9.92 -10.77
N GLU A 209 7.61 10.78 -10.88
CA GLU A 209 8.37 10.95 -12.13
C GLU A 209 9.15 9.68 -12.47
N PHE A 210 9.77 9.07 -11.46
CA PHE A 210 10.44 7.78 -11.64
C PHE A 210 9.45 6.69 -12.09
N LEU A 211 8.28 6.57 -11.45
CA LEU A 211 7.28 5.59 -11.84
C LEU A 211 6.87 5.72 -13.30
N ALA A 212 6.77 6.94 -13.82
CA ALA A 212 6.41 7.19 -15.22
C ALA A 212 7.43 6.60 -16.22
N GLU A 213 8.72 6.69 -15.91
CA GLU A 213 9.77 6.14 -16.77
C GLU A 213 9.94 4.62 -16.53
N ASP A 214 9.89 4.17 -15.27
CA ASP A 214 10.04 2.76 -14.91
C ASP A 214 8.88 1.90 -15.44
N PHE A 215 7.67 2.46 -15.49
CA PHE A 215 6.51 1.77 -16.06
C PHE A 215 6.66 1.45 -17.54
N LYS A 216 7.31 2.31 -18.32
CA LYS A 216 7.64 2.03 -19.73
C LYS A 216 8.59 0.84 -19.84
N THR A 217 9.60 0.79 -18.96
CA THR A 217 10.53 -0.34 -18.88
C THR A 217 9.79 -1.62 -18.53
N PHE A 218 8.95 -1.59 -17.49
CA PHE A 218 8.11 -2.72 -17.11
C PHE A 218 7.24 -3.22 -18.26
N LEU A 219 6.57 -2.32 -18.99
CA LEU A 219 5.72 -2.68 -20.13
C LEU A 219 6.53 -3.34 -21.26
N SER A 220 7.77 -2.89 -21.51
CA SER A 220 8.64 -3.48 -22.52
C SER A 220 9.11 -4.91 -22.17
N GLU A 221 9.05 -5.28 -20.89
CA GLU A 221 9.41 -6.59 -20.35
C GLU A 221 8.20 -7.53 -20.20
N VAL A 222 6.99 -7.09 -20.53
CA VAL A 222 5.80 -7.94 -20.53
C VAL A 222 5.88 -8.87 -21.74
N GLU A 223 5.95 -10.18 -21.47
CA GLU A 223 5.99 -11.18 -22.52
C GLU A 223 4.66 -11.25 -23.27
N GLU A 224 4.73 -11.60 -24.57
CA GLU A 224 3.55 -11.82 -25.39
C GLU A 224 2.66 -12.92 -24.77
N GLY A 225 1.39 -12.61 -24.50
CA GLY A 225 0.44 -13.53 -23.87
C GLY A 225 0.44 -13.50 -22.33
N ASP A 226 1.30 -12.76 -21.68
CA ASP A 226 1.22 -12.54 -20.22
C ASP A 226 0.13 -11.50 -19.89
N LEU A 227 -1.06 -12.01 -19.59
CA LEU A 227 -2.23 -11.20 -19.24
C LEU A 227 -2.32 -10.86 -17.74
N LYS A 228 -1.35 -11.32 -16.92
CA LYS A 228 -1.45 -11.25 -15.45
C LYS A 228 -0.32 -10.49 -14.78
N LYS A 229 0.79 -10.19 -15.46
CA LYS A 229 1.93 -9.47 -14.89
C LYS A 229 1.48 -8.12 -14.36
N GLU A 230 1.89 -7.78 -13.14
CA GLU A 230 1.51 -6.55 -12.45
C GLU A 230 2.74 -5.73 -12.05
N TYR A 231 2.63 -4.43 -12.21
CA TYR A 231 3.57 -3.42 -11.74
C TYR A 231 3.25 -3.08 -10.28
N LEU A 232 3.83 -3.83 -9.35
CA LEU A 232 3.51 -3.78 -7.93
C LEU A 232 4.46 -2.85 -7.17
N LEU A 233 3.91 -1.96 -6.36
CA LEU A 233 4.67 -1.00 -5.57
C LEU A 233 5.77 -1.65 -4.68
N PRO A 234 5.52 -2.75 -3.95
CA PRO A 234 6.57 -3.40 -3.17
C PRO A 234 7.76 -3.88 -4.02
N ASN A 235 7.50 -4.39 -5.23
CA ASN A 235 8.55 -4.84 -6.14
C ASN A 235 9.39 -3.68 -6.66
N ILE A 236 8.76 -2.53 -6.89
CA ILE A 236 9.43 -1.29 -7.31
C ILE A 236 10.37 -0.80 -6.21
N VAL A 237 9.88 -0.77 -4.98
CA VAL A 237 10.69 -0.37 -3.81
C VAL A 237 11.86 -1.33 -3.62
N ASP A 238 11.64 -2.65 -3.70
CA ASP A 238 12.69 -3.66 -3.61
C ASP A 238 13.76 -3.49 -4.70
N LYS A 239 13.34 -3.20 -5.94
CA LYS A 239 14.24 -2.87 -7.05
C LYS A 239 15.12 -1.66 -6.72
N LEU A 240 14.53 -0.57 -6.26
CA LEU A 240 15.28 0.65 -5.89
C LEU A 240 16.25 0.44 -4.74
N LEU A 241 15.88 -0.39 -3.74
CA LEU A 241 16.79 -0.78 -2.65
C LEU A 241 17.99 -1.56 -3.18
N LYS A 242 17.76 -2.58 -4.03
CA LYS A 242 18.81 -3.40 -4.63
C LYS A 242 19.75 -2.61 -5.55
N GLU A 243 19.22 -1.62 -6.26
CA GLU A 243 19.99 -0.70 -7.10
C GLU A 243 20.75 0.37 -6.27
N GLY A 244 20.51 0.46 -4.97
CA GLY A 244 21.09 1.49 -4.09
C GLY A 244 20.60 2.91 -4.42
N ARG A 245 19.43 3.05 -5.05
CA ARG A 245 18.83 4.33 -5.44
C ARG A 245 17.88 4.88 -4.38
N ALA A 246 17.31 4.03 -3.53
CA ALA A 246 16.46 4.46 -2.42
C ALA A 246 17.02 4.07 -1.06
N ASN A 247 16.74 4.90 -0.07
CA ASN A 247 16.73 4.53 1.34
C ASN A 247 15.31 4.70 1.88
N VAL A 248 14.84 3.67 2.60
CA VAL A 248 13.50 3.63 3.18
C VAL A 248 13.62 3.56 4.69
N LYS A 249 13.17 4.60 5.39
CA LYS A 249 13.13 4.61 6.85
C LYS A 249 11.93 3.82 7.34
N VAL A 250 12.17 2.84 8.20
CA VAL A 250 11.11 2.04 8.83
C VAL A 250 10.67 2.73 10.11
N LEU A 251 9.44 3.22 10.10
CA LEU A 251 8.82 3.94 11.21
C LEU A 251 7.92 2.96 11.97
N GLU A 252 8.46 2.39 13.06
CA GLU A 252 7.74 1.42 13.88
C GLU A 252 6.45 2.02 14.45
N THR A 253 5.34 1.29 14.36
CA THR A 253 4.07 1.63 15.01
C THR A 253 3.57 0.50 15.90
N GLN A 254 2.96 0.88 17.03
CA GLN A 254 2.27 -0.03 17.95
C GLN A 254 0.81 -0.27 17.56
N ASP A 255 0.33 0.42 16.53
CA ASP A 255 -1.03 0.29 16.05
C ASP A 255 -1.35 -1.15 15.64
N ARG A 256 -2.62 -1.52 15.79
CA ARG A 256 -3.16 -2.74 15.19
C ARG A 256 -3.60 -2.46 13.77
N TRP A 257 -3.09 -3.28 12.86
CA TRP A 257 -3.59 -3.31 11.50
C TRP A 257 -4.70 -4.34 11.33
N PHE A 258 -5.71 -4.03 10.55
CA PHE A 258 -6.67 -5.01 10.05
C PHE A 258 -7.24 -4.56 8.70
N GLY A 259 -7.35 -5.53 7.79
CA GLY A 259 -8.00 -5.37 6.49
C GLY A 259 -9.38 -6.02 6.49
N VAL A 260 -10.32 -5.47 5.73
CA VAL A 260 -11.63 -6.08 5.51
C VAL A 260 -11.54 -7.00 4.31
N THR A 261 -11.24 -8.27 4.58
CA THR A 261 -11.42 -9.32 3.58
C THR A 261 -12.84 -9.89 3.64
N LEU A 262 -13.34 -10.37 2.50
CA LEU A 262 -14.67 -11.01 2.40
C LEU A 262 -14.88 -12.18 3.37
N SER A 263 -13.82 -12.75 3.94
CA SER A 263 -13.86 -13.84 4.90
C SER A 263 -14.35 -13.44 6.30
N LEU A 264 -14.34 -12.16 6.65
CA LEU A 264 -14.89 -11.66 7.93
C LEU A 264 -16.41 -11.48 7.92
N ILE A 265 -17.07 -11.72 6.77
CA ILE A 265 -18.52 -11.55 6.60
C ILE A 265 -19.31 -12.81 7.00
N HIS A 266 -18.64 -13.86 7.48
CA HIS A 266 -19.27 -15.12 7.92
C HIS A 266 -19.44 -15.25 9.45
N ILE A 267 -19.48 -14.12 10.16
CA ILE A 267 -19.82 -14.14 11.59
C ILE A 267 -21.25 -13.66 11.76
#